data_a7d51af0998564996cdff60d898f8a99
#
_entry.id   a7d51af0998564996cdff60d898f8a99
#
_cell.length_a   1.000
_cell.length_b   1.000
_cell.length_c   1.000
_cell.angle_alpha   90.00
_cell.angle_beta   90.00
_cell.angle_gamma   90.00
#
_symmetry.space_group_name_H-M   'P 1'
#
loop_
_entity.id
_entity.type
_entity.pdbx_description
1 polymer ?
#
loop_
_entity_poly.entity_id
_entity_poly.type
_entity_poly.pdbx_seq_one_letter_code
_entity_poly.pdbx_strand_id
1 'polypeptide(L)'
;MADTFLTLAELAKVNDANSVDPGISDILDEAPVLAMIAGEETDGNTYTYVKQTGAPSVGFRAVNAGRENKASTDTVVVDTLKFLDCSLAIDVAIADQFKDGPAAYLQREAARHLRAGFSKLEIQLIYGAGTGGDATGFVGLEDDPQLNALVDEMVIDGGGAGVNLQTSVLAIRT
;
A
#
# COMPACT_ATOMS: atom_id res chain seq x y z
N MET A 1 9.77 18.73 11.49
CA MET A 1 9.38 19.24 10.14
C MET A 1 8.54 20.47 10.38
N ALA A 2 8.76 21.54 9.62
CA ALA A 2 7.87 22.70 9.71
C ALA A 2 6.61 22.38 8.91
N ASP A 3 5.46 22.51 9.53
CA ASP A 3 4.18 22.37 8.86
C ASP A 3 4.06 23.46 7.80
N THR A 4 3.81 23.08 6.55
CA THR A 4 3.65 24.03 5.45
C THR A 4 2.16 24.24 5.23
N PHE A 5 1.64 25.38 5.69
CA PHE A 5 0.25 25.77 5.48
C PHE A 5 0.13 26.56 4.18
N LEU A 6 -1.05 26.49 3.57
CA LEU A 6 -1.39 27.30 2.41
C LEU A 6 -1.23 28.80 2.73
N THR A 7 -0.52 29.52 1.88
CA THR A 7 -0.33 30.98 2.05
C THR A 7 -1.50 31.79 1.47
N LEU A 8 -1.68 33.02 1.94
CA LEU A 8 -2.69 33.93 1.37
C LEU A 8 -2.48 34.20 -0.12
N ALA A 9 -1.23 34.18 -0.60
CA ALA A 9 -0.92 34.34 -2.02
C ALA A 9 -1.36 33.13 -2.86
N GLU A 10 -1.26 31.93 -2.33
CA GLU A 10 -1.76 30.71 -2.98
C GLU A 10 -3.29 30.65 -2.94
N LEU A 11 -3.90 31.08 -1.83
CA LEU A 11 -5.36 31.19 -1.72
C LEU A 11 -5.92 32.22 -2.74
N ALA A 12 -5.23 33.35 -2.94
CA ALA A 12 -5.64 34.34 -3.95
C ALA A 12 -5.70 33.73 -5.35
N LYS A 13 -4.69 32.95 -5.74
CA LYS A 13 -4.69 32.24 -7.03
C LYS A 13 -5.88 31.29 -7.19
N VAL A 14 -6.25 30.58 -6.11
CA VAL A 14 -7.39 29.67 -6.13
C VAL A 14 -8.71 30.44 -6.24
N ASN A 15 -8.85 31.57 -5.54
CA ASN A 15 -10.05 32.39 -5.57
C ASN A 15 -10.24 33.14 -6.91
N ASP A 16 -9.13 33.51 -7.58
CA ASP A 16 -9.14 34.17 -8.89
C ASP A 16 -9.43 33.18 -10.05
N ALA A 17 -9.33 31.87 -9.81
CA ALA A 17 -9.67 30.88 -10.81
C ALA A 17 -11.17 30.89 -11.12
N ASN A 18 -11.53 31.00 -12.42
CA ASN A 18 -12.92 31.02 -12.86
C ASN A 18 -13.62 29.65 -12.72
N SER A 19 -12.83 28.59 -12.66
CA SER A 19 -13.33 27.23 -12.44
C SER A 19 -12.28 26.49 -11.61
N VAL A 20 -12.67 26.07 -10.41
CA VAL A 20 -11.87 25.15 -9.59
C VAL A 20 -12.62 23.82 -9.60
N ASP A 21 -12.24 22.96 -10.52
CA ASP A 21 -12.73 21.57 -10.52
C ASP A 21 -11.80 20.73 -9.64
N PRO A 22 -12.30 20.20 -8.51
CA PRO A 22 -11.50 19.34 -7.65
C PRO A 22 -11.14 18.00 -8.32
N GLY A 23 -11.79 17.66 -9.42
CA GLY A 23 -11.47 16.48 -10.23
C GLY A 23 -10.30 16.68 -11.19
N ILE A 24 -9.89 17.95 -11.47
CA ILE A 24 -8.73 18.23 -12.32
C ILE A 24 -7.48 18.24 -11.45
N SER A 25 -6.60 17.28 -11.67
CA SER A 25 -5.30 17.19 -11.02
C SER A 25 -4.26 16.71 -12.01
N ASP A 26 -3.08 17.33 -11.98
CA ASP A 26 -1.91 16.86 -12.74
C ASP A 26 -1.25 15.63 -12.07
N ILE A 27 -1.65 15.33 -10.85
CA ILE A 27 -1.18 14.18 -10.09
C ILE A 27 -2.21 13.06 -10.26
N LEU A 28 -1.77 11.94 -10.77
CA LEU A 28 -2.60 10.74 -10.88
C LEU A 28 -2.73 10.11 -9.49
N ASP A 29 -3.76 10.52 -8.75
CA ASP A 29 -4.02 10.07 -7.38
C ASP A 29 -5.00 8.87 -7.34
N GLU A 30 -5.05 8.11 -8.40
CA GLU A 30 -5.89 6.92 -8.46
C GLU A 30 -5.17 5.72 -7.86
N ALA A 31 -5.89 4.95 -7.05
CA ALA A 31 -5.40 3.72 -6.43
C ALA A 31 -6.15 2.50 -6.98
N PRO A 32 -5.91 2.09 -8.24
CA PRO A 32 -6.68 1.04 -8.91
C PRO A 32 -6.48 -0.34 -8.28
N VAL A 33 -5.31 -0.61 -7.71
CA VAL A 33 -5.00 -1.89 -7.07
C VAL A 33 -5.80 -2.06 -5.79
N LEU A 34 -5.89 -1.00 -4.97
CA LEU A 34 -6.69 -1.03 -3.74
C LEU A 34 -8.18 -1.24 -4.01
N ALA A 35 -8.71 -0.76 -5.13
CA ALA A 35 -10.09 -0.98 -5.51
C ALA A 35 -10.41 -2.46 -5.83
N MET A 36 -9.40 -3.26 -6.17
CA MET A 36 -9.55 -4.68 -6.50
C MET A 36 -9.28 -5.61 -5.30
N ILE A 37 -8.61 -5.12 -4.25
CA ILE A 37 -8.28 -5.90 -3.08
C ILE A 37 -9.43 -5.82 -2.08
N ALA A 38 -9.91 -6.97 -1.61
CA ALA A 38 -10.91 -7.03 -0.55
C ALA A 38 -10.27 -6.66 0.79
N GLY A 39 -10.93 -5.77 1.54
CA GLY A 39 -10.55 -5.44 2.91
C GLY A 39 -11.26 -6.36 3.91
N GLU A 40 -10.56 -6.75 4.97
CA GLU A 40 -11.12 -7.50 6.09
C GLU A 40 -11.04 -6.66 7.36
N GLU A 41 -12.14 -6.63 8.12
CA GLU A 41 -12.16 -5.98 9.42
C GLU A 41 -11.47 -6.85 10.46
N THR A 42 -10.61 -6.26 11.27
CA THR A 42 -9.92 -6.96 12.35
C THR A 42 -9.99 -6.16 13.65
N ASP A 43 -10.10 -6.88 14.76
CA ASP A 43 -10.09 -6.29 16.09
C ASP A 43 -8.65 -6.16 16.63
N GLY A 44 -8.31 -4.96 17.13
CA GLY A 44 -7.02 -4.71 17.74
C GLY A 44 -5.95 -4.25 16.74
N ASN A 45 -4.69 -4.39 17.13
CA ASN A 45 -3.52 -3.92 16.36
C ASN A 45 -2.68 -5.05 15.77
N THR A 46 -3.13 -6.29 15.86
CA THR A 46 -2.43 -7.47 15.36
C THR A 46 -3.38 -8.36 14.58
N TYR A 47 -2.87 -8.91 13.49
CA TYR A 47 -3.55 -9.93 12.70
C TYR A 47 -2.78 -11.24 12.80
N THR A 48 -3.46 -12.33 13.15
CA THR A 48 -2.83 -13.62 13.37
C THR A 48 -3.38 -14.63 12.38
N TYR A 49 -2.50 -15.30 11.65
CA TYR A 49 -2.87 -16.36 10.72
C TYR A 49 -1.91 -17.53 10.79
N VAL A 50 -2.35 -18.66 10.24
CA VAL A 50 -1.55 -19.90 10.18
C VAL A 50 -0.98 -20.05 8.79
N LYS A 51 0.35 -20.17 8.70
CA LYS A 51 1.07 -20.41 7.46
C LYS A 51 1.65 -21.81 7.44
N GLN A 52 1.40 -22.55 6.37
CA GLN A 52 2.05 -23.84 6.15
C GLN A 52 3.52 -23.59 5.77
N THR A 53 4.45 -24.13 6.55
CA THR A 53 5.90 -24.00 6.38
C THR A 53 6.58 -25.25 5.87
N GLY A 54 5.91 -26.38 5.92
CA GLY A 54 6.44 -27.64 5.42
C GLY A 54 5.39 -28.46 4.69
N ALA A 55 5.72 -28.89 3.48
CA ALA A 55 4.87 -29.81 2.73
C ALA A 55 4.91 -31.23 3.31
N PRO A 56 3.80 -31.99 3.25
CA PRO A 56 3.79 -33.39 3.60
C PRO A 56 4.64 -34.19 2.59
N SER A 57 5.24 -35.29 3.05
CA SER A 57 5.98 -36.19 2.17
C SER A 57 5.01 -37.00 1.30
N VAL A 58 5.11 -36.81 -0.02
CA VAL A 58 4.34 -37.56 -1.02
C VAL A 58 5.32 -38.13 -2.05
N GLY A 59 5.26 -39.43 -2.32
CA GLY A 59 6.15 -40.07 -3.28
C GLY A 59 5.66 -41.41 -3.78
N PHE A 60 6.23 -41.85 -4.87
CA PHE A 60 6.02 -43.21 -5.38
C PHE A 60 6.87 -44.20 -4.61
N ARG A 61 6.34 -45.38 -4.35
CA ARG A 61 7.09 -46.47 -3.71
C ARG A 61 7.19 -47.70 -4.61
N ALA A 62 8.27 -48.40 -4.50
CA ALA A 62 8.37 -49.75 -5.08
C ALA A 62 7.57 -50.76 -4.27
N VAL A 63 7.23 -51.89 -4.90
CA VAL A 63 6.56 -53.00 -4.23
C VAL A 63 7.47 -53.51 -3.09
N ASN A 64 6.89 -53.72 -1.90
CA ASN A 64 7.58 -54.13 -0.67
C ASN A 64 8.56 -53.08 -0.08
N ALA A 65 8.61 -51.84 -0.59
CA ALA A 65 9.34 -50.77 0.06
C ALA A 65 8.54 -50.12 1.18
N GLY A 66 9.23 -49.63 2.22
CA GLY A 66 8.64 -48.84 3.26
C GLY A 66 8.03 -47.53 2.73
N ARG A 67 7.13 -46.92 3.49
CA ARG A 67 6.56 -45.58 3.19
C ARG A 67 7.12 -44.59 4.19
N GLU A 68 7.69 -43.49 3.67
CA GLU A 68 7.93 -42.32 4.48
C GLU A 68 6.60 -41.58 4.69
N ASN A 69 6.32 -41.30 5.93
CA ASN A 69 5.15 -40.50 6.30
C ASN A 69 5.59 -39.29 7.09
N LYS A 70 5.66 -38.17 6.42
CA LYS A 70 5.95 -36.85 7.02
C LYS A 70 4.72 -35.98 6.88
N ALA A 71 4.18 -35.53 8.01
CA ALA A 71 3.06 -34.59 8.03
C ALA A 71 3.50 -33.17 7.60
N SER A 72 2.55 -32.37 7.20
CA SER A 72 2.75 -30.91 7.03
C SER A 72 3.09 -30.25 8.36
N THR A 73 3.81 -29.17 8.31
CA THR A 73 4.10 -28.31 9.48
C THR A 73 3.53 -26.94 9.25
N ASP A 74 2.87 -26.41 10.26
CA ASP A 74 2.26 -25.09 10.24
C ASP A 74 2.94 -24.18 11.28
N THR A 75 3.00 -22.90 10.98
CA THR A 75 3.53 -21.87 11.89
C THR A 75 2.50 -20.76 12.01
N VAL A 76 2.30 -20.29 13.23
CA VAL A 76 1.47 -19.11 13.50
C VAL A 76 2.28 -17.87 13.23
N VAL A 77 1.78 -17.00 12.37
CA VAL A 77 2.34 -15.70 12.04
C VAL A 77 1.48 -14.61 12.67
N VAL A 78 2.12 -13.64 13.29
CA VAL A 78 1.45 -12.49 13.92
C VAL A 78 2.00 -11.22 13.27
N ASP A 79 1.16 -10.54 12.51
CA ASP A 79 1.50 -9.28 11.88
C ASP A 79 0.93 -8.11 12.69
N THR A 80 1.71 -7.06 12.82
CA THR A 80 1.31 -5.83 13.53
C THR A 80 0.80 -4.81 12.52
N LEU A 81 -0.42 -4.36 12.73
CA LEU A 81 -1.05 -3.35 11.91
C LEU A 81 -0.33 -2.00 12.06
N LYS A 82 -0.28 -1.24 10.97
CA LYS A 82 0.32 0.08 10.92
C LYS A 82 -0.77 1.14 10.77
N PHE A 83 -0.51 2.31 11.32
CA PHE A 83 -1.44 3.43 11.22
C PHE A 83 -1.04 4.33 10.06
N LEU A 84 -1.97 4.56 9.14
CA LEU A 84 -1.85 5.59 8.13
C LEU A 84 -2.50 6.87 8.66
N ASP A 85 -1.71 7.92 8.81
CA ASP A 85 -2.19 9.23 9.25
C ASP A 85 -2.54 10.11 8.04
N CYS A 86 -3.81 10.41 7.89
CA CYS A 86 -4.35 11.34 6.90
C CYS A 86 -4.92 12.59 7.58
N SER A 87 -4.39 12.99 8.73
CA SER A 87 -4.86 14.16 9.45
C SER A 87 -4.70 15.45 8.64
N LEU A 88 -5.65 16.35 8.80
CA LEU A 88 -5.75 17.62 8.12
C LEU A 88 -5.80 18.76 9.14
N ALA A 89 -4.87 19.68 9.05
CA ALA A 89 -4.91 20.93 9.81
C ALA A 89 -5.07 22.12 8.85
N ILE A 90 -6.05 22.96 9.13
CA ILE A 90 -6.38 24.14 8.32
C ILE A 90 -6.44 25.37 9.21
N ASP A 91 -5.85 26.49 8.73
CA ASP A 91 -6.02 27.78 9.37
C ASP A 91 -7.43 28.32 9.08
N VAL A 92 -8.16 28.61 10.16
CA VAL A 92 -9.53 29.12 10.11
C VAL A 92 -9.59 30.44 9.32
N ALA A 93 -8.60 31.33 9.49
CA ALA A 93 -8.57 32.62 8.80
C ALA A 93 -8.47 32.46 7.28
N ILE A 94 -7.81 31.41 6.80
CA ILE A 94 -7.71 31.09 5.38
C ILE A 94 -9.02 30.47 4.88
N ALA A 95 -9.59 29.57 5.66
CA ALA A 95 -10.86 28.94 5.30
C ALA A 95 -12.00 29.95 5.17
N ASP A 96 -12.05 30.96 6.07
CA ASP A 96 -13.06 32.02 6.03
C ASP A 96 -12.94 32.97 4.82
N GLN A 97 -11.75 33.07 4.22
CA GLN A 97 -11.51 33.90 3.03
C GLN A 97 -11.75 33.17 1.72
N PHE A 98 -12.07 31.88 1.77
CA PHE A 98 -12.36 31.13 0.56
C PHE A 98 -13.70 31.56 -0.05
N LYS A 99 -13.74 31.76 -1.37
CA LYS A 99 -14.91 32.33 -2.08
C LYS A 99 -16.22 31.56 -1.86
N ASP A 100 -16.15 30.26 -1.69
CA ASP A 100 -17.31 29.36 -1.51
C ASP A 100 -17.55 29.00 -0.04
N GLY A 101 -16.84 29.65 0.86
CA GLY A 101 -16.97 29.50 2.31
C GLY A 101 -16.07 28.39 2.90
N PRO A 102 -15.95 28.39 4.24
CA PRO A 102 -15.02 27.49 4.94
C PRO A 102 -15.37 26.01 4.80
N ALA A 103 -16.67 25.68 4.72
CA ALA A 103 -17.11 24.28 4.57
C ALA A 103 -16.67 23.69 3.22
N ALA A 104 -16.78 24.47 2.14
CA ALA A 104 -16.35 24.03 0.81
C ALA A 104 -14.82 23.88 0.74
N TYR A 105 -14.09 24.78 1.39
CA TYR A 105 -12.64 24.66 1.49
C TYR A 105 -12.21 23.38 2.23
N LEU A 106 -12.83 23.11 3.38
CA LEU A 106 -12.57 21.92 4.18
C LEU A 106 -12.86 20.64 3.38
N GLN A 107 -14.01 20.59 2.69
CA GLN A 107 -14.40 19.44 1.89
C GLN A 107 -13.40 19.17 0.76
N ARG A 108 -12.95 20.22 0.09
CA ARG A 108 -11.95 20.10 -0.98
C ARG A 108 -10.62 19.55 -0.45
N GLU A 109 -10.11 20.12 0.64
CA GLU A 109 -8.83 19.67 1.21
C GLU A 109 -8.94 18.26 1.79
N ALA A 110 -10.05 17.91 2.43
CA ALA A 110 -10.30 16.55 2.91
C ALA A 110 -10.29 15.52 1.77
N ALA A 111 -10.91 15.84 0.64
CA ALA A 111 -10.91 14.95 -0.53
C ALA A 111 -9.49 14.75 -1.10
N ARG A 112 -8.67 15.81 -1.12
CA ARG A 112 -7.27 15.73 -1.56
C ARG A 112 -6.41 14.88 -0.62
N HIS A 113 -6.57 15.08 0.69
CA HIS A 113 -5.87 14.28 1.70
C HIS A 113 -6.24 12.80 1.62
N LEU A 114 -7.52 12.51 1.40
CA LEU A 114 -7.98 11.13 1.24
C LEU A 114 -7.37 10.46 -0.02
N ARG A 115 -7.35 11.17 -1.16
CA ARG A 115 -6.71 10.66 -2.37
C ARG A 115 -5.21 10.41 -2.15
N ALA A 116 -4.50 11.38 -1.55
CA ALA A 116 -3.09 11.22 -1.22
C ALA A 116 -2.85 10.03 -0.28
N GLY A 117 -3.75 9.80 0.68
CA GLY A 117 -3.70 8.64 1.57
C GLY A 117 -3.82 7.32 0.80
N PHE A 118 -4.78 7.20 -0.11
CA PHE A 118 -4.93 6.00 -0.95
C PHE A 118 -3.73 5.77 -1.86
N SER A 119 -3.24 6.82 -2.52
CA SER A 119 -2.04 6.73 -3.36
C SER A 119 -0.82 6.29 -2.54
N LYS A 120 -0.64 6.85 -1.34
CA LYS A 120 0.44 6.44 -0.44
C LYS A 120 0.32 4.98 0.01
N LEU A 121 -0.90 4.53 0.29
CA LEU A 121 -1.16 3.14 0.69
C LEU A 121 -0.83 2.16 -0.46
N GLU A 122 -1.17 2.51 -1.70
CA GLU A 122 -0.85 1.69 -2.87
C GLU A 122 0.65 1.65 -3.15
N ILE A 123 1.33 2.77 -3.06
CA ILE A 123 2.79 2.83 -3.14
C ILE A 123 3.43 1.95 -2.06
N GLN A 124 2.92 2.02 -0.83
CA GLN A 124 3.42 1.19 0.27
C GLN A 124 3.17 -0.29 0.03
N LEU A 125 2.03 -0.66 -0.54
CA LEU A 125 1.71 -2.05 -0.88
C LEU A 125 2.74 -2.66 -1.86
N ILE A 126 3.19 -1.87 -2.82
CA ILE A 126 4.14 -2.34 -3.84
C ILE A 126 5.58 -2.25 -3.32
N TYR A 127 6.00 -1.08 -2.91
CA TYR A 127 7.41 -0.77 -2.63
C TYR A 127 7.84 -0.95 -1.17
N GLY A 128 6.90 -1.06 -0.22
CA GLY A 128 7.24 -1.21 1.19
C GLY A 128 8.10 -0.08 1.73
N ALA A 129 9.23 -0.43 2.33
CA ALA A 129 10.24 0.52 2.81
C ALA A 129 11.20 1.02 1.72
N GLY A 130 11.07 0.50 0.49
CA GLY A 130 11.91 0.82 -0.65
C GLY A 130 11.65 2.19 -1.27
N THR A 131 12.04 2.34 -2.53
CA THR A 131 11.97 3.62 -3.26
C THR A 131 10.52 4.11 -3.40
N GLY A 132 10.18 5.21 -2.75
CA GLY A 132 8.84 5.82 -2.77
C GLY A 132 7.93 5.38 -1.63
N GLY A 133 8.24 4.29 -0.92
CA GLY A 133 7.51 3.86 0.28
C GLY A 133 7.95 4.56 1.55
N ASP A 134 7.49 4.05 2.69
CA ASP A 134 7.78 4.60 4.00
C ASP A 134 8.33 3.50 4.92
N ALA A 135 9.51 3.73 5.51
CA ALA A 135 10.16 2.79 6.41
C ALA A 135 9.36 2.51 7.70
N THR A 136 8.44 3.40 8.07
CA THR A 136 7.55 3.22 9.22
C THR A 136 6.27 2.45 8.88
N GLY A 137 6.03 2.23 7.58
CA GLY A 137 4.89 1.49 7.07
C GLY A 137 5.03 -0.03 7.24
N PHE A 138 4.22 -0.75 6.49
CA PHE A 138 4.30 -2.21 6.41
C PHE A 138 5.19 -2.66 5.25
N VAL A 139 5.61 -3.92 5.29
CA VAL A 139 6.42 -4.55 4.24
C VAL A 139 5.61 -4.65 2.95
N GLY A 140 6.12 -4.11 1.87
CA GLY A 140 5.50 -4.20 0.55
C GLY A 140 5.89 -5.47 -0.19
N LEU A 141 5.28 -5.67 -1.36
CA LEU A 141 5.55 -6.84 -2.19
C LEU A 141 6.99 -6.90 -2.68
N GLU A 142 7.60 -5.75 -2.96
CA GLU A 142 9.01 -5.67 -3.41
C GLU A 142 10.01 -5.94 -2.28
N ASP A 143 9.65 -5.58 -1.05
CA ASP A 143 10.50 -5.77 0.14
C ASP A 143 10.25 -7.12 0.85
N ASP A 144 9.29 -7.93 0.41
CA ASP A 144 9.01 -9.21 1.06
C ASP A 144 10.21 -10.14 0.92
N PRO A 145 10.83 -10.54 2.05
CA PRO A 145 12.00 -11.42 2.02
C PRO A 145 11.74 -12.77 1.35
N GLN A 146 10.51 -13.24 1.34
CA GLN A 146 10.14 -14.51 0.72
C GLN A 146 10.06 -14.39 -0.80
N LEU A 147 9.52 -13.28 -1.30
CA LEU A 147 9.50 -12.98 -2.73
C LEU A 147 10.91 -12.68 -3.25
N ASN A 148 11.69 -11.91 -2.50
CA ASN A 148 13.05 -11.54 -2.90
C ASN A 148 14.07 -12.68 -2.84
N ALA A 149 13.85 -13.69 -2.00
CA ALA A 149 14.77 -14.81 -1.87
C ALA A 149 14.76 -15.76 -3.08
N LEU A 150 13.84 -15.59 -4.04
CA LEU A 150 13.64 -16.44 -5.23
C LEU A 150 13.53 -17.94 -4.90
N VAL A 151 13.21 -18.26 -3.67
CA VAL A 151 13.13 -19.64 -3.14
C VAL A 151 11.71 -20.18 -3.21
N ASP A 152 10.75 -19.29 -3.34
CA ASP A 152 9.34 -19.67 -3.42
C ASP A 152 9.01 -20.15 -4.85
N GLU A 153 8.26 -21.24 -4.95
CA GLU A 153 7.78 -21.79 -6.23
C GLU A 153 6.90 -20.79 -7.01
N MET A 154 6.42 -19.74 -6.33
CA MET A 154 5.62 -18.68 -6.95
C MET A 154 6.46 -17.59 -7.62
N VAL A 155 7.77 -17.56 -7.40
CA VAL A 155 8.66 -16.57 -8.00
C VAL A 155 9.37 -17.18 -9.22
N ILE A 156 9.10 -16.62 -10.39
CA ILE A 156 9.75 -17.03 -11.63
C ILE A 156 10.82 -16.00 -11.97
N ASP A 157 12.09 -16.39 -11.83
CA ASP A 157 13.20 -15.56 -12.26
C ASP A 157 13.32 -15.58 -13.78
N GLY A 158 13.12 -14.43 -14.41
CA GLY A 158 13.30 -14.25 -15.87
C GLY A 158 14.77 -14.24 -16.32
N GLY A 159 15.74 -14.35 -15.41
CA GLY A 159 17.18 -14.45 -15.71
C GLY A 159 17.81 -13.16 -16.26
N GLY A 160 17.17 -12.01 -16.09
CA GLY A 160 17.70 -10.72 -16.50
C GLY A 160 18.82 -10.25 -15.57
N ALA A 161 19.93 -9.74 -16.11
CA ALA A 161 21.06 -9.20 -15.34
C ALA A 161 21.33 -7.70 -15.58
N GLY A 162 20.50 -7.03 -16.34
CA GLY A 162 20.70 -5.62 -16.71
C GLY A 162 20.10 -4.65 -15.69
N VAL A 163 20.89 -3.77 -15.14
CA VAL A 163 20.42 -2.67 -14.29
C VAL A 163 19.52 -1.75 -15.11
N ASN A 164 18.33 -1.44 -14.61
CA ASN A 164 17.31 -0.58 -15.26
C ASN A 164 16.69 -1.10 -16.57
N LEU A 165 16.88 -2.38 -16.91
CA LEU A 165 16.28 -3.01 -18.10
C LEU A 165 15.27 -4.11 -17.74
N GLN A 166 15.02 -4.31 -16.48
CA GLN A 166 14.11 -5.34 -15.97
C GLN A 166 12.80 -4.72 -15.49
N THR A 167 11.73 -5.43 -15.67
CA THR A 167 10.43 -5.11 -15.10
C THR A 167 9.88 -6.34 -14.39
N SER A 168 9.21 -6.13 -13.29
CA SER A 168 8.55 -7.18 -12.53
C SER A 168 7.06 -7.21 -12.85
N VAL A 169 6.50 -8.41 -12.92
CA VAL A 169 5.06 -8.61 -13.04
C VAL A 169 4.59 -9.30 -11.77
N LEU A 170 3.71 -8.64 -11.04
CA LEU A 170 3.12 -9.16 -9.82
C LEU A 170 1.68 -9.60 -10.11
N ALA A 171 1.36 -10.86 -9.81
CA ALA A 171 0.02 -11.41 -9.91
C ALA A 171 -0.53 -11.65 -8.50
N ILE A 172 -1.60 -10.96 -8.16
CA ILE A 172 -2.27 -11.08 -6.85
C ILE A 172 -3.59 -11.82 -7.07
N ARG A 173 -3.79 -12.89 -6.30
CA ARG A 173 -5.08 -13.58 -6.24
C ARG A 173 -5.87 -13.03 -5.05
N THR A 174 -7.01 -12.43 -5.34
CA THR A 174 -8.00 -11.95 -4.36
C THR A 174 -9.09 -12.97 -4.14
#